data_067e441107083bebace6b8e84cd3f679
#
_entry.id   067e441107083bebace6b8e84cd3f679
#
_cell.length_a   1.000
_cell.length_b   1.000
_cell.length_c   1.000
_cell.angle_alpha   90.00
_cell.angle_beta   90.00
_cell.angle_gamma   90.00
#
_symmetry.space_group_name_H-M   'P 1'
#
loop_
_entity.id
_entity.type
_entity.pdbx_description
1 polymer ?
#
loop_
_entity_poly.entity_id
_entity_poly.type
_entity_poly.pdbx_seq_one_letter_code
_entity_poly.pdbx_strand_id
1 'polypeptide(L)'
;MQPTLQDLLATGADSATAISAPSRSGLSFGALRTLIADTLASLNSLGIGRNDRVAIVLTNGPEMATCFMACASGVASAPLNPAYRADEFEFYLADLNAKALIVEQGSHSPAIAVAVKLGVRLIDLVVADGAPAGLFTLQPRDAAGAAAAVNATDGKHGTAGGFAQLDDISMVLHTSGTTSRPKIVPLSQRNLAASAGNIRQTLGFSATDCGLNIMPLFHIHGLIAGVLAPLAAGSQVFCTPGFNALKFFAWMDEARPTWYTAVPTMHQAIVSRAAKNADVIARHPLRFLRSSSSSMPPQVIKELEAHFHAPLIEAYGMTEASHQMCCNPLPPALRKPGTVGLAAGPEVAIMGADGSLLPRGTALEHTGEIVIRGANVTAGYENNPGANADGFKHGWFRTGDQGVMDEDGYISITGRLKEIINRGGEKVSPREVDEILMDHAAVAQVVCFGMPHPKLGEEVAACVVLREGQSVTERELQAFVARRAADYKVPKKILFMAEIPKGATGKLQRIGLAAKLGLG
;
A
#
# COMPACT_ATOMS: atom_id res chain seq x y z
N MET A 1 6.79 11.47 24.97
CA MET A 1 6.27 12.34 23.89
C MET A 1 6.21 11.49 22.63
N GLN A 2 5.14 11.57 21.84
CA GLN A 2 5.09 10.85 20.56
C GLN A 2 6.04 11.55 19.58
N PRO A 3 6.79 10.78 18.75
CA PRO A 3 7.74 11.37 17.81
C PRO A 3 7.04 11.95 16.58
N THR A 4 7.68 12.95 15.96
CA THR A 4 7.40 13.40 14.59
C THR A 4 8.25 12.64 13.58
N LEU A 5 8.05 12.85 12.27
CA LEU A 5 8.93 12.30 11.24
C LEU A 5 10.38 12.79 11.40
N GLN A 6 10.55 14.06 11.78
CA GLN A 6 11.86 14.63 12.06
C GLN A 6 12.59 13.87 13.18
N ASP A 7 11.89 13.55 14.28
CA ASP A 7 12.46 12.77 15.39
C ASP A 7 12.82 11.34 14.95
N LEU A 8 11.98 10.70 14.12
CA LEU A 8 12.26 9.37 13.59
C LEU A 8 13.52 9.34 12.73
N LEU A 9 13.69 10.34 11.86
CA LEU A 9 14.84 10.43 10.97
C LEU A 9 16.14 10.86 11.67
N ALA A 10 16.04 11.33 12.92
CA ALA A 10 17.22 11.63 13.75
C ALA A 10 17.93 10.36 14.25
N THR A 11 17.33 9.17 14.15
CA THR A 11 17.90 7.89 14.63
C THR A 11 19.10 7.40 13.82
N GLY A 12 19.17 7.71 12.52
CA GLY A 12 20.28 7.29 11.66
C GLY A 12 21.54 8.12 11.88
N ALA A 13 22.70 7.47 11.97
CA ALA A 13 23.99 8.17 12.07
C ALA A 13 24.24 9.02 10.81
N ASP A 14 24.84 10.20 10.97
CA ASP A 14 25.03 11.17 9.87
C ASP A 14 25.73 10.58 8.65
N SER A 15 26.75 9.75 8.87
CA SER A 15 27.55 9.12 7.81
C SER A 15 26.95 7.85 7.24
N ALA A 16 25.93 7.26 7.91
CA ALA A 16 25.29 6.03 7.42
C ALA A 16 24.44 6.33 6.18
N THR A 17 24.43 5.39 5.24
CA THR A 17 23.59 5.49 4.04
C THR A 17 22.12 5.34 4.41
N ALA A 18 21.30 6.32 4.03
CA ALA A 18 19.85 6.29 4.19
C ALA A 18 19.17 5.76 2.92
N ILE A 19 19.49 6.36 1.78
CA ILE A 19 18.88 6.03 0.47
C ILE A 19 19.98 5.64 -0.51
N SER A 20 19.74 4.60 -1.27
CA SER A 20 20.56 4.19 -2.41
C SER A 20 19.66 3.74 -3.58
N ALA A 21 20.25 3.59 -4.76
CA ALA A 21 19.54 3.18 -5.97
C ALA A 21 20.51 2.51 -6.94
N PRO A 22 20.02 1.78 -7.96
CA PRO A 22 20.88 1.09 -8.92
C PRO A 22 21.87 2.03 -9.58
N SER A 23 23.15 1.63 -9.56
CA SER A 23 24.27 2.33 -10.23
C SER A 23 24.48 3.80 -9.80
N ARG A 24 24.06 4.16 -8.58
CA ARG A 24 24.23 5.52 -8.01
C ARG A 24 24.85 5.46 -6.63
N SER A 25 25.63 6.51 -6.29
CA SER A 25 26.12 6.68 -4.93
C SER A 25 24.97 6.91 -3.94
N GLY A 26 25.13 6.42 -2.72
CA GLY A 26 24.12 6.56 -1.68
C GLY A 26 24.05 7.96 -1.07
N LEU A 27 22.88 8.35 -0.60
CA LEU A 27 22.64 9.54 0.20
C LEU A 27 22.74 9.19 1.69
N SER A 28 23.54 9.90 2.46
CA SER A 28 23.65 9.66 3.90
C SER A 28 22.48 10.26 4.68
N PHE A 29 22.28 9.80 5.94
CA PHE A 29 21.25 10.36 6.83
C PHE A 29 21.49 11.86 7.10
N GLY A 30 22.74 12.28 7.26
CA GLY A 30 23.06 13.71 7.42
C GLY A 30 22.64 14.53 6.19
N ALA A 31 22.97 14.04 4.98
CA ALA A 31 22.57 14.69 3.74
C ALA A 31 21.04 14.65 3.51
N LEU A 32 20.37 13.58 3.91
CA LEU A 32 18.90 13.50 3.85
C LEU A 32 18.24 14.55 4.77
N ARG A 33 18.73 14.73 5.98
CA ARG A 33 18.22 15.76 6.90
C ARG A 33 18.42 17.17 6.36
N THR A 34 19.58 17.44 5.77
CA THR A 34 19.86 18.72 5.08
C THR A 34 18.90 18.92 3.91
N LEU A 35 18.74 17.91 3.05
CA LEU A 35 17.80 17.96 1.92
C LEU A 35 16.36 18.27 2.37
N ILE A 36 15.90 17.67 3.47
CA ILE A 36 14.56 17.92 4.03
C ILE A 36 14.44 19.39 4.46
N ALA A 37 15.43 19.90 5.22
CA ALA A 37 15.42 21.28 5.69
C ALA A 37 15.43 22.29 4.52
N ASP A 38 16.28 22.07 3.52
CA ASP A 38 16.41 22.92 2.33
C ASP A 38 15.14 22.89 1.48
N THR A 39 14.52 21.71 1.32
CA THR A 39 13.26 21.55 0.60
C THR A 39 12.14 22.33 1.30
N LEU A 40 12.04 22.24 2.64
CA LEU A 40 11.04 22.98 3.40
C LEU A 40 11.29 24.50 3.34
N ALA A 41 12.55 24.94 3.43
CA ALA A 41 12.89 26.36 3.26
C ALA A 41 12.48 26.87 1.88
N SER A 42 12.72 26.07 0.82
CA SER A 42 12.29 26.39 -0.54
C SER A 42 10.76 26.49 -0.66
N LEU A 43 10.00 25.53 -0.14
CA LEU A 43 8.54 25.56 -0.16
C LEU A 43 7.99 26.74 0.66
N ASN A 44 8.55 27.00 1.83
CA ASN A 44 8.14 28.11 2.68
C ASN A 44 8.39 29.47 2.00
N SER A 45 9.50 29.63 1.25
CA SER A 45 9.78 30.84 0.49
C SER A 45 8.76 31.11 -0.61
N LEU A 46 8.07 30.06 -1.06
CA LEU A 46 6.97 30.13 -2.03
C LEU A 46 5.60 30.34 -1.36
N GLY A 47 5.55 30.51 -0.04
CA GLY A 47 4.31 30.66 0.72
C GLY A 47 3.54 29.33 0.92
N ILE A 48 4.24 28.21 0.82
CA ILE A 48 3.70 26.86 1.05
C ILE A 48 4.22 26.36 2.40
N GLY A 49 3.35 26.11 3.35
CA GLY A 49 3.70 25.74 4.72
C GLY A 49 2.88 24.57 5.26
N ARG A 50 2.88 24.42 6.59
CA ARG A 50 2.21 23.31 7.29
C ARG A 50 0.73 23.20 6.90
N ASN A 51 0.27 21.97 6.68
CA ASN A 51 -1.06 21.59 6.20
C ASN A 51 -1.39 22.00 4.74
N ASP A 52 -0.55 22.79 4.07
CA ASP A 52 -0.72 23.04 2.64
C ASP A 52 -0.42 21.78 1.84
N ARG A 53 -1.25 21.47 0.84
CA ARG A 53 -1.13 20.25 0.06
C ARG A 53 -0.24 20.44 -1.14
N VAL A 54 0.77 19.59 -1.23
CA VAL A 54 1.70 19.52 -2.35
C VAL A 54 1.52 18.17 -3.04
N ALA A 55 0.96 18.21 -4.24
CA ALA A 55 0.87 17.03 -5.10
C ALA A 55 2.25 16.66 -5.63
N ILE A 56 2.54 15.37 -5.69
CA ILE A 56 3.83 14.84 -6.17
C ILE A 56 3.53 13.85 -7.29
N VAL A 57 4.05 14.13 -8.50
CA VAL A 57 3.96 13.24 -9.66
C VAL A 57 5.36 13.01 -10.19
N LEU A 58 6.02 12.00 -9.63
CA LEU A 58 7.38 11.60 -9.96
C LEU A 58 7.40 10.12 -10.36
N THR A 59 8.38 9.72 -11.14
CA THR A 59 8.66 8.30 -11.38
C THR A 59 9.08 7.63 -10.07
N ASN A 60 8.85 6.32 -9.98
CA ASN A 60 9.26 5.57 -8.80
C ASN A 60 10.79 5.56 -8.71
N GLY A 61 11.33 5.79 -7.53
CA GLY A 61 12.78 5.84 -7.35
C GLY A 61 13.20 6.61 -6.10
N PRO A 62 14.50 6.85 -5.94
CA PRO A 62 15.05 7.49 -4.76
C PRO A 62 14.56 8.95 -4.59
N GLU A 63 14.39 9.70 -5.68
CA GLU A 63 13.89 11.08 -5.64
C GLU A 63 12.44 11.14 -5.17
N MET A 64 11.60 10.18 -5.59
CA MET A 64 10.23 10.09 -5.08
C MET A 64 10.21 9.79 -3.58
N ALA A 65 11.08 8.89 -3.12
CA ALA A 65 11.20 8.55 -1.70
C ALA A 65 11.60 9.77 -0.85
N THR A 66 12.65 10.48 -1.26
CA THR A 66 13.16 11.63 -0.51
C THR A 66 12.26 12.87 -0.64
N CYS A 67 11.62 13.09 -1.79
CA CYS A 67 10.64 14.16 -1.98
C CYS A 67 9.41 13.93 -1.07
N PHE A 68 8.90 12.70 -1.00
CA PHE A 68 7.85 12.35 -0.04
C PHE A 68 8.27 12.67 1.39
N MET A 69 9.45 12.22 1.82
CA MET A 69 9.96 12.46 3.17
C MET A 69 10.08 13.95 3.48
N ALA A 70 10.64 14.73 2.53
CA ALA A 70 10.82 16.16 2.69
C ALA A 70 9.47 16.88 2.80
N CYS A 71 8.54 16.63 1.89
CA CYS A 71 7.20 17.22 1.93
C CYS A 71 6.44 16.80 3.21
N ALA A 72 6.40 15.50 3.52
CA ALA A 72 5.69 15.01 4.69
C ALA A 72 6.25 15.54 6.02
N SER A 73 7.48 16.04 6.05
CA SER A 73 8.09 16.62 7.25
C SER A 73 7.64 18.06 7.55
N GLY A 74 6.97 18.75 6.61
CA GLY A 74 6.59 20.15 6.84
C GLY A 74 5.35 20.64 6.10
N VAL A 75 4.87 19.89 5.10
CA VAL A 75 3.63 20.17 4.36
C VAL A 75 2.80 18.88 4.23
N ALA A 76 1.58 18.98 3.71
CA ALA A 76 0.77 17.80 3.42
C ALA A 76 1.15 17.22 2.05
N SER A 77 1.98 16.18 2.06
CA SER A 77 2.41 15.44 0.87
C SER A 77 1.25 14.68 0.25
N ALA A 78 1.02 14.81 -1.06
CA ALA A 78 0.00 14.09 -1.80
C ALA A 78 0.59 13.36 -3.01
N PRO A 79 1.20 12.18 -2.83
CA PRO A 79 1.70 11.35 -3.90
C PRO A 79 0.60 10.85 -4.82
N LEU A 80 0.72 11.11 -6.13
CA LEU A 80 -0.22 10.66 -7.14
C LEU A 80 0.45 9.65 -8.08
N ASN A 81 -0.34 8.73 -8.62
CA ASN A 81 0.16 7.76 -9.59
C ASN A 81 0.58 8.49 -10.90
N PRO A 82 1.86 8.40 -11.31
CA PRO A 82 2.34 9.08 -12.52
C PRO A 82 1.70 8.56 -13.83
N ALA A 83 1.04 7.40 -13.78
CA ALA A 83 0.35 6.81 -14.92
C ALA A 83 -1.10 7.29 -15.08
N TYR A 84 -1.60 8.21 -14.25
CA TYR A 84 -2.93 8.77 -14.40
C TYR A 84 -3.08 9.56 -15.70
N ARG A 85 -4.30 9.61 -16.22
CA ARG A 85 -4.68 10.43 -17.37
C ARG A 85 -5.05 11.85 -16.94
N ALA A 86 -5.22 12.73 -17.92
CA ALA A 86 -5.50 14.15 -17.65
C ALA A 86 -6.79 14.38 -16.82
N ASP A 87 -7.87 13.66 -17.11
CA ASP A 87 -9.13 13.73 -16.38
C ASP A 87 -9.01 13.22 -14.95
N GLU A 88 -8.20 12.17 -14.71
CA GLU A 88 -7.90 11.70 -13.36
C GLU A 88 -7.07 12.74 -12.60
N PHE A 89 -6.04 13.33 -13.21
CA PHE A 89 -5.27 14.40 -12.58
C PHE A 89 -6.13 15.63 -12.29
N GLU A 90 -7.06 16.01 -13.18
CA GLU A 90 -7.98 17.12 -12.95
C GLU A 90 -8.85 16.85 -11.71
N PHE A 91 -9.39 15.64 -11.60
CA PHE A 91 -10.13 15.22 -10.43
C PHE A 91 -9.28 15.29 -9.15
N TYR A 92 -8.11 14.65 -9.13
CA TYR A 92 -7.30 14.56 -7.92
C TYR A 92 -6.70 15.89 -7.49
N LEU A 93 -6.19 16.70 -8.41
CA LEU A 93 -5.62 18.01 -8.08
C LEU A 93 -6.68 18.99 -7.56
N ALA A 94 -7.88 18.97 -8.14
CA ALA A 94 -9.01 19.78 -7.66
C ALA A 94 -9.52 19.30 -6.30
N ASP A 95 -9.72 18.00 -6.12
CA ASP A 95 -10.22 17.41 -4.87
C ASP A 95 -9.24 17.61 -3.71
N LEU A 96 -7.93 17.56 -3.98
CA LEU A 96 -6.87 17.90 -3.04
C LEU A 96 -6.84 19.40 -2.68
N ASN A 97 -7.39 20.28 -3.50
CA ASN A 97 -7.11 21.71 -3.40
C ASN A 97 -5.58 21.98 -3.31
N ALA A 98 -4.83 21.38 -4.22
CA ALA A 98 -3.37 21.39 -4.19
C ALA A 98 -2.83 22.81 -4.41
N LYS A 99 -1.92 23.29 -3.54
CA LYS A 99 -1.22 24.57 -3.72
C LYS A 99 -0.10 24.48 -4.75
N ALA A 100 0.55 23.33 -4.82
CA ALA A 100 1.62 23.10 -5.78
C ALA A 100 1.61 21.65 -6.29
N LEU A 101 2.20 21.47 -7.45
CA LEU A 101 2.53 20.19 -8.06
C LEU A 101 4.03 20.11 -8.30
N ILE A 102 4.67 19.12 -7.69
CA ILE A 102 6.07 18.78 -7.96
C ILE A 102 6.12 17.71 -9.06
N VAL A 103 6.91 17.98 -10.10
CA VAL A 103 7.18 17.05 -11.22
C VAL A 103 8.67 17.00 -11.51
N GLU A 104 9.14 15.97 -12.18
CA GLU A 104 10.53 15.91 -12.68
C GLU A 104 10.79 17.02 -13.70
N GLN A 105 11.97 17.63 -13.67
CA GLN A 105 12.40 18.55 -14.71
C GLN A 105 12.36 17.85 -16.08
N GLY A 106 11.78 18.52 -17.08
CA GLY A 106 11.61 17.92 -18.42
C GLY A 106 10.46 16.91 -18.54
N SER A 107 9.66 16.71 -17.48
CA SER A 107 8.51 15.81 -17.53
C SER A 107 7.46 16.27 -18.55
N HIS A 108 6.87 15.29 -19.25
CA HIS A 108 5.73 15.45 -20.16
C HIS A 108 4.42 14.92 -19.56
N SER A 109 4.34 14.78 -18.23
CA SER A 109 3.12 14.30 -17.55
C SER A 109 1.91 15.18 -17.90
N PRO A 110 0.74 14.58 -18.20
CA PRO A 110 -0.50 15.33 -18.42
C PRO A 110 -0.91 16.15 -17.18
N ALA A 111 -0.40 15.81 -15.98
CA ALA A 111 -0.60 16.59 -14.75
C ALA A 111 -0.16 18.06 -14.89
N ILE A 112 0.84 18.35 -15.72
CA ILE A 112 1.38 19.71 -15.94
C ILE A 112 0.33 20.62 -16.57
N ALA A 113 -0.27 20.18 -17.69
CA ALA A 113 -1.30 20.97 -18.37
C ALA A 113 -2.55 21.17 -17.47
N VAL A 114 -2.89 20.15 -16.69
CA VAL A 114 -3.98 20.22 -15.71
C VAL A 114 -3.66 21.19 -14.59
N ALA A 115 -2.46 21.17 -14.03
CA ALA A 115 -2.05 22.11 -12.98
C ALA A 115 -2.11 23.56 -13.46
N VAL A 116 -1.66 23.84 -14.70
CA VAL A 116 -1.78 25.16 -15.33
C VAL A 116 -3.27 25.58 -15.45
N LYS A 117 -4.13 24.68 -15.93
CA LYS A 117 -5.58 24.93 -16.05
C LYS A 117 -6.23 25.26 -14.71
N LEU A 118 -5.81 24.60 -13.63
CA LEU A 118 -6.37 24.77 -12.28
C LEU A 118 -5.68 25.88 -11.48
N GLY A 119 -4.65 26.55 -12.03
CA GLY A 119 -3.87 27.56 -11.31
C GLY A 119 -3.00 27.01 -10.18
N VAL A 120 -2.69 25.71 -10.21
CA VAL A 120 -1.79 25.04 -9.27
C VAL A 120 -0.34 25.37 -9.63
N ARG A 121 0.45 25.84 -8.66
CA ARG A 121 1.84 26.20 -8.88
C ARG A 121 2.67 25.00 -9.31
N LEU A 122 3.44 25.13 -10.39
CA LEU A 122 4.36 24.10 -10.86
C LEU A 122 5.74 24.29 -10.25
N ILE A 123 6.33 23.19 -9.79
CA ILE A 123 7.67 23.13 -9.22
C ILE A 123 8.41 21.97 -9.88
N ASP A 124 9.56 22.24 -10.49
CA ASP A 124 10.44 21.20 -11.03
C ASP A 124 11.34 20.64 -9.93
N LEU A 125 11.40 19.33 -9.83
CA LEU A 125 12.41 18.61 -9.12
C LEU A 125 13.60 18.39 -10.05
N VAL A 126 14.75 18.96 -9.69
CA VAL A 126 15.97 18.96 -10.51
C VAL A 126 17.01 18.08 -9.86
N VAL A 127 17.53 17.12 -10.60
CA VAL A 127 18.61 16.23 -10.20
C VAL A 127 19.87 16.63 -10.96
N ALA A 128 20.94 17.01 -10.26
CA ALA A 128 22.22 17.34 -10.89
C ALA A 128 22.91 16.06 -11.39
N ASP A 129 23.68 16.20 -12.46
CA ASP A 129 24.47 15.09 -13.00
C ASP A 129 25.43 14.52 -11.95
N GLY A 130 25.44 13.20 -11.79
CA GLY A 130 26.27 12.51 -10.80
C GLY A 130 25.83 12.69 -9.33
N ALA A 131 24.69 13.31 -9.07
CA ALA A 131 24.17 13.45 -7.71
C ALA A 131 23.91 12.09 -7.04
N PRO A 132 24.12 11.99 -5.71
CA PRO A 132 23.69 10.83 -4.94
C PRO A 132 22.21 10.51 -5.14
N ALA A 133 21.86 9.24 -4.99
CA ALA A 133 20.48 8.78 -5.13
C ALA A 133 19.52 9.53 -4.19
N GLY A 134 18.50 10.17 -4.72
CA GLY A 134 17.52 10.93 -3.95
C GLY A 134 17.91 12.37 -3.63
N LEU A 135 19.09 12.85 -4.04
CA LEU A 135 19.45 14.26 -3.89
C LEU A 135 18.88 15.09 -5.05
N PHE A 136 18.16 16.14 -4.71
CA PHE A 136 17.52 17.05 -5.68
C PHE A 136 17.46 18.48 -5.16
N THR A 137 17.06 19.41 -6.02
CA THR A 137 16.65 20.78 -5.67
C THR A 137 15.26 21.06 -6.27
N LEU A 138 14.53 22.00 -5.67
CA LEU A 138 13.24 22.46 -6.19
C LEU A 138 13.42 23.79 -6.93
N GLN A 139 12.87 23.88 -8.14
CA GLN A 139 12.86 25.10 -8.95
C GLN A 139 11.41 25.44 -9.34
N PRO A 140 10.83 26.55 -8.86
CA PRO A 140 9.53 26.98 -9.32
C PRO A 140 9.61 27.30 -10.81
N ARG A 141 8.63 26.86 -11.59
CA ARG A 141 8.49 27.32 -12.97
C ARG A 141 7.99 28.74 -12.94
N ASP A 142 8.74 29.68 -13.49
CA ASP A 142 8.30 31.05 -13.64
C ASP A 142 6.99 31.07 -14.43
N ALA A 143 5.97 31.59 -13.81
CA ALA A 143 4.68 31.79 -14.45
C ALA A 143 4.78 32.97 -15.40
N ALA A 144 5.14 32.73 -16.63
CA ALA A 144 4.62 33.57 -17.70
C ALA A 144 3.10 33.33 -17.73
N GLY A 145 2.36 34.03 -16.86
CA GLY A 145 0.90 34.05 -16.86
C GLY A 145 0.16 33.59 -15.61
N ALA A 146 0.79 33.17 -14.53
CA ALA A 146 0.06 32.93 -13.26
C ALA A 146 -0.12 34.26 -12.52
N ALA A 147 -1.16 35.01 -12.88
CA ALA A 147 -1.65 36.08 -12.04
C ALA A 147 -1.96 35.52 -10.65
N ALA A 148 -1.49 36.22 -9.62
CA ALA A 148 -1.81 35.98 -8.24
C ALA A 148 -3.34 35.99 -8.00
N ALA A 149 -3.96 34.87 -8.18
CA ALA A 149 -5.29 34.58 -7.68
C ALA A 149 -5.15 33.62 -6.49
N VAL A 150 -4.53 34.11 -5.42
CA VAL A 150 -4.79 33.56 -4.10
C VAL A 150 -6.19 34.01 -3.76
N ASN A 151 -7.19 33.26 -4.13
CA ASN A 151 -8.47 33.33 -3.46
C ASN A 151 -8.20 32.93 -2.00
N ALA A 152 -8.15 33.94 -1.16
CA ALA A 152 -8.23 33.79 0.28
C ALA A 152 -9.62 33.19 0.60
N THR A 153 -9.70 31.86 0.56
CA THR A 153 -10.87 31.13 1.03
C THR A 153 -10.51 30.47 2.33
N ASP A 154 -11.19 30.93 3.37
CA ASP A 154 -11.37 30.35 4.68
C ASP A 154 -10.13 30.14 5.54
N GLY A 155 -9.99 31.02 6.54
CA GLY A 155 -8.97 31.12 7.58
C GLY A 155 -8.68 29.88 8.44
N LYS A 156 -8.63 28.68 7.85
CA LYS A 156 -8.27 27.42 8.53
C LYS A 156 -6.93 26.81 8.12
N HIS A 157 -6.28 27.31 7.09
CA HIS A 157 -4.98 26.81 6.65
C HIS A 157 -3.96 27.95 6.75
N GLY A 158 -3.40 28.09 7.95
CA GLY A 158 -2.36 29.08 8.21
C GLY A 158 -1.05 28.67 7.56
N THR A 159 -0.39 29.61 6.88
CA THR A 159 0.95 29.51 6.28
C THR A 159 2.07 29.46 7.32
N ALA A 160 1.95 28.69 8.38
CA ALA A 160 3.02 28.47 9.33
C ALA A 160 4.12 27.63 8.66
N GLY A 161 5.32 28.19 8.53
CA GLY A 161 6.48 27.49 8.00
C GLY A 161 7.13 26.53 8.99
N GLY A 162 8.21 25.90 8.55
CA GLY A 162 9.03 24.98 9.36
C GLY A 162 8.52 23.53 9.37
N PHE A 163 9.05 22.75 10.30
CA PHE A 163 8.67 21.36 10.46
C PHE A 163 7.25 21.20 10.99
N ALA A 164 6.55 20.18 10.50
CA ALA A 164 5.20 19.86 10.91
C ALA A 164 5.12 19.38 12.36
N GLN A 165 4.05 19.75 13.05
CA GLN A 165 3.74 19.32 14.41
C GLN A 165 2.90 18.05 14.43
N LEU A 166 2.75 17.41 15.58
CA LEU A 166 2.10 16.09 15.72
C LEU A 166 0.72 15.97 15.07
N ASP A 167 -0.07 17.02 15.13
CA ASP A 167 -1.46 16.99 14.62
C ASP A 167 -1.60 17.63 13.23
N ASP A 168 -0.49 18.16 12.65
CA ASP A 168 -0.49 18.64 11.27
C ASP A 168 -0.63 17.47 10.30
N ILE A 169 -1.38 17.70 9.21
CA ILE A 169 -1.51 16.72 8.14
C ILE A 169 -0.20 16.64 7.37
N SER A 170 0.36 15.46 7.30
CA SER A 170 1.63 15.15 6.64
C SER A 170 1.47 14.45 5.31
N MET A 171 0.40 13.71 5.17
CA MET A 171 0.10 13.00 3.93
C MET A 171 -1.40 12.96 3.68
N VAL A 172 -1.76 13.08 2.41
CA VAL A 172 -3.13 12.87 1.94
C VAL A 172 -3.09 11.83 0.82
N LEU A 173 -3.85 10.76 0.98
CA LEU A 173 -4.05 9.76 -0.05
C LEU A 173 -5.53 9.62 -0.36
N HIS A 174 -5.81 9.24 -1.61
CA HIS A 174 -7.14 8.82 -2.01
C HIS A 174 -7.25 7.30 -1.94
N THR A 175 -8.33 6.80 -1.36
CA THR A 175 -8.63 5.38 -1.43
C THR A 175 -9.55 5.10 -2.60
N SER A 176 -9.24 4.03 -3.34
CA SER A 176 -10.19 3.46 -4.28
C SER A 176 -11.33 2.82 -3.47
N GLY A 177 -12.28 3.62 -3.01
CA GLY A 177 -13.49 3.12 -2.38
C GLY A 177 -14.23 2.17 -3.34
N THR A 178 -14.92 1.20 -2.79
CA THR A 178 -15.87 0.34 -3.53
C THR A 178 -17.09 1.14 -4.05
N THR A 179 -17.10 2.46 -3.83
CA THR A 179 -18.08 3.43 -4.32
C THR A 179 -17.47 4.24 -5.47
N SER A 180 -18.29 4.84 -6.29
CA SER A 180 -17.92 5.54 -7.53
C SER A 180 -16.93 6.69 -7.38
N ARG A 181 -16.68 7.20 -6.18
CA ARG A 181 -15.77 8.33 -5.93
C ARG A 181 -14.72 7.96 -4.87
N PRO A 182 -13.41 8.16 -5.16
CA PRO A 182 -12.33 7.99 -4.17
C PRO A 182 -12.54 8.91 -2.95
N LYS A 183 -12.14 8.44 -1.76
CA LYS A 183 -12.25 9.20 -0.52
C LYS A 183 -10.89 9.78 -0.15
N ILE A 184 -10.87 11.02 0.30
CA ILE A 184 -9.67 11.66 0.86
C ILE A 184 -9.41 11.15 2.27
N VAL A 185 -8.22 10.63 2.49
CA VAL A 185 -7.72 10.17 3.79
C VAL A 185 -6.58 11.08 4.23
N PRO A 186 -6.82 12.06 5.10
CA PRO A 186 -5.76 12.86 5.70
C PRO A 186 -5.08 12.06 6.81
N LEU A 187 -3.76 12.07 6.82
CA LEU A 187 -2.92 11.39 7.80
C LEU A 187 -1.96 12.40 8.43
N SER A 188 -2.03 12.51 9.75
CA SER A 188 -1.19 13.44 10.53
C SER A 188 0.23 12.88 10.75
N GLN A 189 1.14 13.76 11.24
CA GLN A 189 2.46 13.34 11.73
C GLN A 189 2.33 12.20 12.74
N ARG A 190 1.41 12.32 13.68
CA ARG A 190 1.10 11.31 14.69
C ARG A 190 0.76 9.96 14.05
N ASN A 191 -0.08 9.96 13.04
CA ASN A 191 -0.51 8.73 12.36
C ASN A 191 0.67 8.04 11.67
N LEU A 192 1.46 8.81 10.88
CA LEU A 192 2.58 8.26 10.13
C LEU A 192 3.70 7.77 11.07
N ALA A 193 4.04 8.57 12.08
CA ALA A 193 5.09 8.22 13.03
C ALA A 193 4.72 6.99 13.87
N ALA A 194 3.46 6.90 14.31
CA ALA A 194 2.98 5.72 15.03
C ALA A 194 3.07 4.46 14.16
N SER A 195 2.61 4.52 12.91
CA SER A 195 2.68 3.37 12.00
C SER A 195 4.11 2.95 11.71
N ALA A 196 5.01 3.89 11.42
CA ALA A 196 6.42 3.60 11.18
C ALA A 196 7.09 2.97 12.41
N GLY A 197 6.80 3.49 13.61
CA GLY A 197 7.27 2.94 14.89
C GLY A 197 6.77 1.51 15.12
N ASN A 198 5.48 1.26 14.87
CA ASN A 198 4.86 -0.05 14.98
C ASN A 198 5.53 -1.09 14.04
N ILE A 199 5.76 -0.71 12.78
CA ILE A 199 6.41 -1.58 11.79
C ILE A 199 7.87 -1.85 12.20
N ARG A 200 8.60 -0.79 12.59
CA ARG A 200 9.98 -0.91 13.09
C ARG A 200 10.09 -1.92 14.23
N GLN A 201 9.21 -1.80 15.20
CA GLN A 201 9.19 -2.70 16.37
C GLN A 201 8.80 -4.14 15.98
N THR A 202 7.73 -4.30 15.20
CA THR A 202 7.22 -5.62 14.79
C THR A 202 8.24 -6.41 13.98
N LEU A 203 8.97 -5.74 13.08
CA LEU A 203 9.95 -6.38 12.18
C LEU A 203 11.39 -6.31 12.74
N GLY A 204 11.56 -5.76 13.95
CA GLY A 204 12.87 -5.66 14.60
C GLY A 204 13.91 -4.99 13.70
N PHE A 205 13.54 -3.89 13.04
CA PHE A 205 14.47 -3.15 12.20
C PHE A 205 15.58 -2.48 13.02
N SER A 206 16.77 -2.52 12.47
CA SER A 206 17.99 -1.94 13.03
C SER A 206 18.82 -1.18 11.99
N ALA A 207 19.81 -0.46 12.41
CA ALA A 207 20.72 0.28 11.52
C ALA A 207 21.52 -0.62 10.55
N THR A 208 21.57 -1.94 10.80
CA THR A 208 22.26 -2.89 9.93
C THR A 208 21.36 -3.44 8.81
N ASP A 209 20.08 -3.09 8.81
CA ASP A 209 19.17 -3.56 7.78
C ASP A 209 19.26 -2.74 6.50
N CYS A 210 19.03 -3.41 5.38
CA CYS A 210 18.86 -2.81 4.06
C CYS A 210 17.58 -3.35 3.44
N GLY A 211 16.63 -2.48 3.17
CA GLY A 211 15.37 -2.83 2.50
C GLY A 211 15.48 -2.67 0.98
N LEU A 212 15.19 -3.70 0.20
CA LEU A 212 15.01 -3.58 -1.25
C LEU A 212 13.58 -3.13 -1.54
N ASN A 213 13.40 -1.85 -1.87
CA ASN A 213 12.08 -1.29 -2.16
C ASN A 213 11.74 -1.38 -3.65
N ILE A 214 10.79 -2.25 -3.96
CA ILE A 214 10.21 -2.47 -5.30
C ILE A 214 8.75 -2.01 -5.37
N MET A 215 8.22 -1.47 -4.26
CA MET A 215 6.83 -1.03 -4.16
C MET A 215 6.61 0.35 -4.80
N PRO A 216 5.40 0.60 -5.34
CA PRO A 216 5.04 1.93 -5.82
C PRO A 216 5.05 2.96 -4.67
N LEU A 217 5.67 4.11 -4.90
CA LEU A 217 5.81 5.19 -3.93
C LEU A 217 4.68 6.26 -4.02
N PHE A 218 3.55 5.90 -4.60
CA PHE A 218 2.27 6.60 -4.48
C PHE A 218 1.24 5.81 -3.64
N HIS A 219 1.70 4.73 -3.01
CA HIS A 219 0.93 3.84 -2.17
C HIS A 219 1.46 3.81 -0.75
N ILE A 220 0.54 3.76 0.23
CA ILE A 220 0.84 3.70 1.66
C ILE A 220 1.81 2.57 2.00
N HIS A 221 1.73 1.39 1.35
CA HIS A 221 2.64 0.27 1.57
C HIS A 221 4.09 0.64 1.24
N GLY A 222 4.34 1.21 0.04
CA GLY A 222 5.68 1.61 -0.37
C GLY A 222 6.22 2.76 0.48
N LEU A 223 5.39 3.77 0.75
CA LEU A 223 5.78 4.97 1.48
C LEU A 223 6.10 4.69 2.95
N ILE A 224 5.24 3.95 3.65
CA ILE A 224 5.41 3.74 5.09
C ILE A 224 6.25 2.50 5.39
N ALA A 225 5.84 1.31 4.91
CA ALA A 225 6.60 0.10 5.22
C ALA A 225 7.89 -0.03 4.41
N GLY A 226 7.88 0.44 3.14
CA GLY A 226 9.06 0.36 2.26
C GLY A 226 10.11 1.45 2.48
N VAL A 227 9.71 2.63 3.00
CA VAL A 227 10.62 3.79 3.14
C VAL A 227 10.68 4.30 4.57
N LEU A 228 9.57 4.79 5.13
CA LEU A 228 9.62 5.51 6.42
C LEU A 228 10.01 4.60 7.59
N ALA A 229 9.45 3.40 7.69
CA ALA A 229 9.69 2.51 8.82
C ALA A 229 11.16 2.02 8.91
N PRO A 230 11.82 1.58 7.84
CA PRO A 230 13.25 1.27 7.90
C PRO A 230 14.10 2.49 8.21
N LEU A 231 13.85 3.66 7.60
CA LEU A 231 14.59 4.89 7.91
C LEU A 231 14.43 5.31 9.37
N ALA A 232 13.26 5.11 9.97
CA ALA A 232 13.02 5.35 11.40
C ALA A 232 13.84 4.44 12.32
N ALA A 233 14.45 3.38 11.81
CA ALA A 233 15.38 2.51 12.52
C ALA A 233 16.86 2.82 12.24
N GLY A 234 17.16 3.83 11.42
CA GLY A 234 18.49 4.08 10.90
C GLY A 234 18.94 3.11 9.82
N SER A 235 18.01 2.31 9.25
CA SER A 235 18.28 1.34 8.19
C SER A 235 18.40 2.02 6.83
N GLN A 236 19.11 1.37 5.91
CA GLN A 236 19.19 1.78 4.50
C GLN A 236 17.97 1.31 3.71
N VAL A 237 17.55 2.11 2.72
CA VAL A 237 16.56 1.73 1.71
C VAL A 237 17.18 1.83 0.32
N PHE A 238 17.19 0.71 -0.41
CA PHE A 238 17.56 0.67 -1.82
C PHE A 238 16.32 0.85 -2.68
N CYS A 239 16.18 2.02 -3.31
CA CYS A 239 15.02 2.41 -4.10
C CYS A 239 15.21 2.05 -5.57
N THR A 240 14.37 1.13 -6.07
CA THR A 240 14.36 0.76 -7.50
C THR A 240 13.42 1.67 -8.29
N PRO A 241 13.55 1.73 -9.64
CA PRO A 241 12.59 2.44 -10.50
C PRO A 241 11.18 1.83 -10.51
N GLY A 242 10.88 0.91 -9.61
CA GLY A 242 9.65 0.14 -9.51
C GLY A 242 9.90 -1.34 -9.72
N PHE A 243 8.83 -2.13 -9.65
CA PHE A 243 8.95 -3.58 -9.79
C PHE A 243 9.31 -3.99 -11.23
N ASN A 244 10.34 -4.80 -11.34
CA ASN A 244 10.72 -5.49 -12.58
C ASN A 244 11.29 -6.86 -12.24
N ALA A 245 10.54 -7.93 -12.58
CA ALA A 245 10.92 -9.30 -12.25
C ALA A 245 12.22 -9.76 -12.93
N LEU A 246 12.59 -9.17 -14.08
CA LEU A 246 13.85 -9.50 -14.78
C LEU A 246 15.06 -8.88 -14.10
N LYS A 247 14.90 -7.70 -13.49
CA LYS A 247 15.98 -6.95 -12.84
C LYS A 247 16.09 -7.23 -11.35
N PHE A 248 15.09 -7.87 -10.73
CA PHE A 248 15.01 -8.06 -9.29
C PHE A 248 16.27 -8.67 -8.69
N PHE A 249 16.78 -9.75 -9.28
CA PHE A 249 17.95 -10.45 -8.75
C PHE A 249 19.25 -9.67 -8.98
N ALA A 250 19.38 -8.91 -10.07
CA ALA A 250 20.50 -8.00 -10.25
C ALA A 250 20.49 -6.87 -9.20
N TRP A 251 19.32 -6.33 -8.89
CA TRP A 251 19.18 -5.35 -7.81
C TRP A 251 19.44 -5.97 -6.43
N MET A 252 19.06 -7.23 -6.22
CA MET A 252 19.37 -7.95 -4.99
C MET A 252 20.88 -8.16 -4.82
N ASP A 253 21.59 -8.48 -5.89
CA ASP A 253 23.06 -8.64 -5.88
C ASP A 253 23.78 -7.32 -5.59
N GLU A 254 23.31 -6.22 -6.14
CA GLU A 254 23.86 -4.86 -5.92
C GLU A 254 23.53 -4.33 -4.52
N ALA A 255 22.26 -4.39 -4.12
CA ALA A 255 21.76 -3.82 -2.87
C ALA A 255 22.18 -4.60 -1.62
N ARG A 256 22.42 -5.93 -1.76
CA ARG A 256 22.66 -6.87 -0.64
C ARG A 256 21.63 -6.70 0.47
N PRO A 257 20.34 -6.78 0.15
CA PRO A 257 19.31 -6.46 1.11
C PRO A 257 19.19 -7.51 2.21
N THR A 258 18.73 -7.10 3.39
CA THR A 258 18.37 -8.03 4.48
C THR A 258 16.90 -8.43 4.43
N TRP A 259 16.08 -7.72 3.67
CA TRP A 259 14.66 -8.00 3.49
C TRP A 259 14.08 -7.26 2.27
N TYR A 260 12.90 -7.68 1.84
CA TYR A 260 12.08 -6.90 0.92
C TYR A 260 10.60 -7.08 1.23
N THR A 261 9.77 -6.16 0.74
CA THR A 261 8.31 -6.24 0.83
C THR A 261 7.68 -6.16 -0.55
N ALA A 262 6.61 -6.93 -0.76
CA ALA A 262 5.90 -6.98 -2.04
C ALA A 262 4.42 -7.32 -1.86
N VAL A 263 3.66 -7.22 -2.94
CA VAL A 263 2.31 -7.79 -3.05
C VAL A 263 2.38 -9.21 -3.64
N PRO A 264 1.36 -10.06 -3.45
CA PRO A 264 1.40 -11.46 -3.90
C PRO A 264 1.77 -11.67 -5.37
N THR A 265 1.28 -10.82 -6.27
CA THR A 265 1.60 -10.91 -7.71
C THR A 265 3.07 -10.65 -8.02
N MET A 266 3.73 -9.76 -7.28
CA MET A 266 5.16 -9.53 -7.39
C MET A 266 5.94 -10.74 -6.84
N HIS A 267 5.54 -11.28 -5.70
CA HIS A 267 6.13 -12.49 -5.13
C HIS A 267 6.05 -13.68 -6.10
N GLN A 268 4.91 -13.90 -6.75
CA GLN A 268 4.74 -14.94 -7.76
C GLN A 268 5.70 -14.75 -8.94
N ALA A 269 5.86 -13.51 -9.42
CA ALA A 269 6.79 -13.21 -10.51
C ALA A 269 8.28 -13.37 -10.09
N ILE A 270 8.61 -13.13 -8.83
CA ILE A 270 9.96 -13.34 -8.27
C ILE A 270 10.23 -14.84 -8.13
N VAL A 271 9.33 -15.60 -7.48
CA VAL A 271 9.54 -17.03 -7.22
C VAL A 271 9.67 -17.85 -8.50
N SER A 272 8.93 -17.50 -9.56
CA SER A 272 9.06 -18.17 -10.87
C SER A 272 10.47 -18.08 -11.49
N ARG A 273 11.32 -17.19 -10.98
CA ARG A 273 12.70 -16.96 -11.44
C ARG A 273 13.74 -17.36 -10.41
N ALA A 274 13.34 -17.71 -9.18
CA ALA A 274 14.23 -17.96 -8.06
C ALA A 274 15.22 -19.09 -8.35
N ALA A 275 14.76 -20.20 -8.93
CA ALA A 275 15.61 -21.35 -9.26
C ALA A 275 16.79 -21.01 -10.19
N LYS A 276 16.58 -20.07 -11.14
CA LYS A 276 17.63 -19.60 -12.07
C LYS A 276 18.61 -18.60 -11.45
N ASN A 277 18.32 -18.11 -10.23
CA ASN A 277 19.11 -17.12 -9.50
C ASN A 277 19.49 -17.62 -8.10
N ALA A 278 19.54 -18.94 -7.91
CA ALA A 278 19.85 -19.55 -6.62
C ALA A 278 21.21 -19.11 -6.06
N ASP A 279 22.18 -18.83 -6.93
CA ASP A 279 23.49 -18.31 -6.59
C ASP A 279 23.43 -16.89 -5.97
N VAL A 280 22.60 -16.01 -6.51
CA VAL A 280 22.38 -14.66 -5.94
C VAL A 280 21.70 -14.76 -4.58
N ILE A 281 20.67 -15.60 -4.47
CA ILE A 281 19.97 -15.84 -3.21
C ILE A 281 20.94 -16.37 -2.14
N ALA A 282 21.80 -17.32 -2.49
CA ALA A 282 22.77 -17.90 -1.56
C ALA A 282 23.83 -16.89 -1.10
N ARG A 283 24.25 -15.96 -1.99
CA ARG A 283 25.22 -14.90 -1.62
C ARG A 283 24.61 -13.82 -0.70
N HIS A 284 23.31 -13.59 -0.79
CA HIS A 284 22.61 -12.50 -0.07
C HIS A 284 21.39 -13.05 0.68
N PRO A 285 21.61 -13.79 1.78
CA PRO A 285 20.51 -14.36 2.56
C PRO A 285 19.67 -13.26 3.19
N LEU A 286 18.35 -13.38 3.04
CA LEU A 286 17.40 -12.46 3.65
C LEU A 286 17.06 -12.88 5.08
N ARG A 287 16.80 -11.91 5.95
CA ARG A 287 16.24 -12.16 7.29
C ARG A 287 14.79 -12.63 7.20
N PHE A 288 14.03 -12.02 6.31
CA PHE A 288 12.63 -12.35 6.02
C PHE A 288 12.18 -11.74 4.68
N LEU A 289 11.09 -12.27 4.17
CA LEU A 289 10.28 -11.67 3.12
C LEU A 289 8.99 -11.13 3.75
N ARG A 290 8.42 -10.03 3.23
CA ARG A 290 7.15 -9.49 3.74
C ARG A 290 6.13 -9.39 2.62
N SER A 291 4.90 -9.90 2.87
CA SER A 291 3.77 -9.76 1.97
C SER A 291 2.66 -8.95 2.62
N SER A 292 2.06 -8.03 1.88
CA SER A 292 0.91 -7.24 2.36
C SER A 292 0.03 -6.79 1.20
N SER A 293 -1.06 -6.09 1.54
CA SER A 293 -2.02 -5.45 0.63
C SER A 293 -3.00 -6.41 -0.08
N SER A 294 -2.76 -7.71 -0.07
CA SER A 294 -3.67 -8.75 -0.55
C SER A 294 -3.32 -10.08 0.12
N SER A 295 -4.24 -11.05 0.05
CA SER A 295 -4.00 -12.39 0.58
C SER A 295 -2.88 -13.09 -0.17
N MET A 296 -2.02 -13.78 0.57
CA MET A 296 -0.91 -14.55 0.02
C MET A 296 -1.30 -16.03 -0.09
N PRO A 297 -1.26 -16.64 -1.29
CA PRO A 297 -1.57 -18.05 -1.42
C PRO A 297 -0.58 -18.93 -0.62
N PRO A 298 -1.06 -19.90 0.18
CA PRO A 298 -0.19 -20.74 1.01
C PRO A 298 0.90 -21.49 0.23
N GLN A 299 0.58 -21.92 -0.99
CA GLN A 299 1.54 -22.60 -1.86
C GLN A 299 2.71 -21.68 -2.25
N VAL A 300 2.42 -20.41 -2.57
CA VAL A 300 3.45 -19.41 -2.92
C VAL A 300 4.34 -19.08 -1.71
N ILE A 301 3.77 -19.07 -0.50
CA ILE A 301 4.56 -18.94 0.74
C ILE A 301 5.58 -20.04 0.83
N LYS A 302 5.15 -21.31 0.69
CA LYS A 302 6.06 -22.49 0.75
C LYS A 302 7.15 -22.43 -0.31
N GLU A 303 6.80 -22.07 -1.54
CA GLU A 303 7.77 -21.95 -2.64
C GLU A 303 8.82 -20.85 -2.36
N LEU A 304 8.38 -19.67 -1.89
CA LEU A 304 9.30 -18.58 -1.53
C LEU A 304 10.23 -18.99 -0.39
N GLU A 305 9.70 -19.56 0.68
CA GLU A 305 10.51 -20.00 1.82
C GLU A 305 11.50 -21.11 1.45
N ALA A 306 11.10 -22.02 0.56
CA ALA A 306 11.99 -23.05 0.06
C ALA A 306 13.16 -22.50 -0.77
N HIS A 307 12.93 -21.46 -1.58
CA HIS A 307 13.98 -20.86 -2.40
C HIS A 307 14.85 -19.86 -1.64
N PHE A 308 14.25 -19.00 -0.82
CA PHE A 308 14.98 -17.93 -0.13
C PHE A 308 15.54 -18.35 1.24
N HIS A 309 15.12 -19.50 1.77
CA HIS A 309 15.49 -20.00 3.11
C HIS A 309 15.22 -18.96 4.22
N ALA A 310 14.20 -18.16 4.04
CA ALA A 310 13.81 -17.07 4.93
C ALA A 310 12.29 -17.08 5.13
N PRO A 311 11.79 -16.74 6.33
CA PRO A 311 10.35 -16.73 6.61
C PRO A 311 9.65 -15.63 5.82
N LEU A 312 8.46 -15.92 5.28
CA LEU A 312 7.58 -14.92 4.72
C LEU A 312 6.63 -14.42 5.81
N ILE A 313 6.63 -13.13 6.04
CA ILE A 313 5.83 -12.45 7.06
C ILE A 313 4.62 -11.79 6.39
N GLU A 314 3.43 -12.32 6.66
CA GLU A 314 2.18 -11.74 6.20
C GLU A 314 1.79 -10.57 7.11
N ALA A 315 1.30 -9.49 6.50
CA ALA A 315 0.83 -8.31 7.21
C ALA A 315 -0.44 -7.76 6.57
N TYR A 316 -1.29 -7.16 7.39
CA TYR A 316 -2.53 -6.54 7.01
C TYR A 316 -2.51 -5.05 7.34
N GLY A 317 -3.02 -4.26 6.41
CA GLY A 317 -3.08 -2.83 6.57
C GLY A 317 -3.91 -2.14 5.50
N MET A 318 -4.22 -0.87 5.76
CA MET A 318 -4.99 -0.02 4.86
C MET A 318 -4.53 1.43 4.98
N THR A 319 -4.94 2.29 4.05
CA THR A 319 -4.57 3.70 4.04
C THR A 319 -5.05 4.41 5.30
N GLU A 320 -6.26 4.12 5.75
CA GLU A 320 -6.90 4.71 6.91
C GLU A 320 -6.18 4.39 8.24
N ALA A 321 -5.34 3.33 8.25
CA ALA A 321 -4.49 2.97 9.37
C ALA A 321 -3.01 3.35 9.17
N SER A 322 -2.71 4.27 8.25
CA SER A 322 -1.32 4.62 7.87
C SER A 322 -0.47 3.40 7.55
N HIS A 323 -1.06 2.37 7.02
CA HIS A 323 -0.60 1.07 6.59
C HIS A 323 -0.86 -0.07 7.60
N GLN A 324 0.02 -0.31 8.60
CA GLN A 324 0.01 -1.57 9.35
C GLN A 324 -1.06 -1.62 10.46
N MET A 325 -1.83 -2.71 10.48
CA MET A 325 -2.78 -3.06 11.55
C MET A 325 -2.40 -4.37 12.23
N CYS A 326 -2.11 -5.40 11.42
CA CYS A 326 -1.70 -6.72 11.90
C CYS A 326 -0.44 -7.18 11.19
N CYS A 327 0.32 -8.07 11.83
CA CYS A 327 1.51 -8.68 11.25
C CYS A 327 1.79 -10.02 11.92
N ASN A 328 2.16 -11.03 11.15
CA ASN A 328 2.75 -12.23 11.71
C ASN A 328 4.09 -11.88 12.36
N PRO A 329 4.41 -12.43 13.54
CA PRO A 329 5.66 -12.15 14.22
C PRO A 329 6.86 -12.81 13.51
N LEU A 330 8.05 -12.23 13.72
CA LEU A 330 9.30 -12.86 13.31
C LEU A 330 9.65 -14.07 14.22
N PRO A 331 10.31 -15.09 13.70
CA PRO A 331 10.90 -16.13 14.54
C PRO A 331 11.83 -15.53 15.61
N PRO A 332 11.91 -16.13 16.83
CA PRO A 332 11.37 -17.44 17.22
C PRO A 332 9.89 -17.45 17.61
N ALA A 333 9.17 -16.32 17.57
CA ALA A 333 7.74 -16.30 17.87
C ALA A 333 6.94 -17.10 16.81
N LEU A 334 5.82 -17.67 17.25
CA LEU A 334 5.00 -18.51 16.38
C LEU A 334 4.39 -17.68 15.25
N ARG A 335 4.61 -18.07 14.03
CA ARG A 335 3.97 -17.55 12.84
C ARG A 335 2.89 -18.53 12.36
N LYS A 336 1.71 -18.01 12.05
CA LYS A 336 0.59 -18.82 11.50
C LYS A 336 0.33 -18.41 10.05
N PRO A 337 0.99 -19.04 9.04
CA PRO A 337 0.74 -18.75 7.63
C PRO A 337 -0.73 -18.92 7.26
N GLY A 338 -1.24 -18.00 6.41
CA GLY A 338 -2.67 -17.91 6.07
C GLY A 338 -3.47 -16.99 6.99
N THR A 339 -2.90 -16.59 8.15
CA THR A 339 -3.42 -15.49 8.97
C THR A 339 -2.69 -14.20 8.63
N VAL A 340 -3.25 -13.05 9.00
CA VAL A 340 -2.56 -11.76 8.92
C VAL A 340 -1.78 -11.44 10.21
N GLY A 341 -1.69 -12.39 11.12
CA GLY A 341 -0.93 -12.28 12.36
C GLY A 341 -1.68 -11.61 13.51
N LEU A 342 -0.92 -11.11 14.45
CA LEU A 342 -1.38 -10.44 15.67
C LEU A 342 -1.61 -8.94 15.41
N ALA A 343 -2.36 -8.28 16.29
CA ALA A 343 -2.41 -6.82 16.33
C ALA A 343 -0.99 -6.24 16.44
N ALA A 344 -0.65 -5.32 15.56
CA ALA A 344 0.73 -4.85 15.39
C ALA A 344 0.78 -3.31 15.36
N GLY A 345 0.29 -2.71 16.41
CA GLY A 345 0.24 -1.27 16.64
C GLY A 345 -1.10 -0.80 17.17
N PRO A 346 -2.16 -0.71 16.35
CA PRO A 346 -3.49 -0.40 16.86
C PRO A 346 -4.07 -1.56 17.66
N GLU A 347 -5.07 -1.28 18.48
CA GLU A 347 -5.98 -2.29 18.98
C GLU A 347 -6.80 -2.84 17.80
N VAL A 348 -7.01 -4.15 17.79
CA VAL A 348 -7.81 -4.84 16.75
C VAL A 348 -8.81 -5.74 17.47
N ALA A 349 -10.05 -5.72 17.01
CA ALA A 349 -11.12 -6.55 17.55
C ALA A 349 -12.04 -7.04 16.41
N ILE A 350 -12.89 -7.99 16.71
CA ILE A 350 -13.96 -8.44 15.83
C ILE A 350 -15.29 -7.91 16.36
N MET A 351 -16.05 -7.23 15.52
CA MET A 351 -17.34 -6.61 15.89
C MET A 351 -18.49 -7.36 15.23
N GLY A 352 -19.46 -7.76 16.02
CA GLY A 352 -20.71 -8.37 15.57
C GLY A 352 -21.63 -7.38 14.86
N ALA A 353 -22.69 -7.90 14.25
CA ALA A 353 -23.67 -7.08 13.53
C ALA A 353 -24.45 -6.11 14.43
N ASP A 354 -24.56 -6.44 15.72
CA ASP A 354 -25.20 -5.63 16.76
C ASP A 354 -24.28 -4.53 17.34
N GLY A 355 -23.00 -4.49 16.90
CA GLY A 355 -22.00 -3.55 17.37
C GLY A 355 -21.24 -3.99 18.62
N SER A 356 -21.54 -5.17 19.18
CA SER A 356 -20.78 -5.76 20.29
C SER A 356 -19.45 -6.32 19.80
N LEU A 357 -18.43 -6.33 20.68
CA LEU A 357 -17.18 -7.03 20.38
C LEU A 357 -17.37 -8.52 20.65
N LEU A 358 -16.99 -9.33 19.67
CA LEU A 358 -17.06 -10.78 19.75
C LEU A 358 -15.87 -11.35 20.53
N PRO A 359 -16.05 -12.45 21.28
CA PRO A 359 -14.95 -13.15 21.92
C PRO A 359 -14.03 -13.80 20.88
N ARG A 360 -12.83 -14.17 21.31
CA ARG A 360 -11.88 -14.93 20.48
C ARG A 360 -12.44 -16.32 20.19
N GLY A 361 -12.15 -16.82 18.99
CA GLY A 361 -12.58 -18.12 18.51
C GLY A 361 -12.63 -18.14 16.99
N THR A 362 -12.69 -19.34 16.40
CA THR A 362 -12.73 -19.53 14.93
C THR A 362 -14.07 -20.04 14.43
N ALA A 363 -15.03 -20.30 15.34
CA ALA A 363 -16.37 -20.73 14.97
C ALA A 363 -17.15 -19.61 14.25
N LEU A 364 -18.22 -19.97 13.55
CA LEU A 364 -18.99 -19.02 12.74
C LEU A 364 -19.58 -17.87 13.58
N GLU A 365 -20.01 -18.15 14.82
CA GLU A 365 -20.53 -17.15 15.77
C GLU A 365 -19.49 -16.13 16.20
N HIS A 366 -18.20 -16.39 15.99
CA HIS A 366 -17.09 -15.45 16.26
C HIS A 366 -16.69 -14.64 15.01
N THR A 367 -17.40 -14.85 13.89
CA THR A 367 -17.13 -14.13 12.64
C THR A 367 -17.84 -12.79 12.63
N GLY A 368 -17.07 -11.71 12.43
CA GLY A 368 -17.61 -10.35 12.39
C GLY A 368 -16.73 -9.42 11.57
N GLU A 369 -16.98 -8.12 11.71
CA GLU A 369 -16.16 -7.10 11.06
C GLU A 369 -14.90 -6.83 11.85
N ILE A 370 -13.74 -6.80 11.18
CA ILE A 370 -12.49 -6.38 11.80
C ILE A 370 -12.57 -4.87 12.05
N VAL A 371 -12.35 -4.45 13.29
CA VAL A 371 -12.37 -3.05 13.71
C VAL A 371 -11.07 -2.68 14.40
N ILE A 372 -10.66 -1.43 14.27
CA ILE A 372 -9.38 -0.95 14.79
C ILE A 372 -9.53 0.39 15.51
N ARG A 373 -8.63 0.65 16.45
CA ARG A 373 -8.42 1.99 17.02
C ARG A 373 -6.96 2.15 17.47
N GLY A 374 -6.40 3.35 17.27
CA GLY A 374 -5.02 3.60 17.66
C GLY A 374 -4.46 4.89 17.08
N ALA A 375 -3.27 5.23 17.49
CA ALA A 375 -2.59 6.47 17.08
C ALA A 375 -2.26 6.52 15.57
N ASN A 376 -2.17 5.38 14.91
CA ASN A 376 -1.93 5.26 13.46
C ASN A 376 -3.20 5.36 12.62
N VAL A 377 -4.40 5.39 13.23
CA VAL A 377 -5.68 5.46 12.52
C VAL A 377 -6.05 6.90 12.22
N THR A 378 -6.50 7.18 10.99
CA THR A 378 -6.97 8.50 10.58
C THR A 378 -8.09 9.01 11.49
N ALA A 379 -8.21 10.32 11.64
CA ALA A 379 -9.33 10.93 12.35
C ALA A 379 -10.64 10.92 11.53
N GLY A 380 -10.57 10.61 10.23
CA GLY A 380 -11.73 10.52 9.35
C GLY A 380 -11.43 10.86 7.90
N TYR A 381 -12.42 10.63 7.05
CA TYR A 381 -12.42 11.05 5.64
C TYR A 381 -12.77 12.53 5.55
N GLU A 382 -12.05 13.25 4.73
CA GLU A 382 -12.32 14.67 4.53
C GLU A 382 -13.56 14.87 3.64
N ASN A 383 -14.35 15.89 3.95
CA ASN A 383 -15.57 16.27 3.22
C ASN A 383 -16.57 15.11 2.99
N ASN A 384 -16.55 14.07 3.85
CA ASN A 384 -17.41 12.90 3.69
C ASN A 384 -18.06 12.48 5.03
N PRO A 385 -19.02 13.30 5.55
CA PRO A 385 -19.65 13.02 6.85
C PRO A 385 -20.41 11.69 6.86
N GLY A 386 -21.00 11.27 5.74
CA GLY A 386 -21.68 9.98 5.64
C GLY A 386 -20.70 8.80 5.80
N ALA A 387 -19.58 8.84 5.09
CA ALA A 387 -18.56 7.79 5.24
C ALA A 387 -17.95 7.79 6.65
N ASN A 388 -17.83 8.94 7.32
CA ASN A 388 -17.38 9.03 8.69
C ASN A 388 -18.39 8.43 9.66
N ALA A 389 -19.66 8.76 9.50
CA ALA A 389 -20.74 8.20 10.33
C ALA A 389 -20.83 6.67 10.20
N ASP A 390 -20.56 6.11 9.03
CA ASP A 390 -20.54 4.68 8.78
C ASP A 390 -19.23 4.03 9.23
N GLY A 391 -18.10 4.70 9.01
CA GLY A 391 -16.76 4.20 9.26
C GLY A 391 -16.35 4.21 10.74
N PHE A 392 -16.93 5.09 11.57
CA PHE A 392 -16.59 5.19 12.98
C PHE A 392 -17.81 4.87 13.84
N LYS A 393 -17.77 3.73 14.53
CA LYS A 393 -18.84 3.26 15.41
C LYS A 393 -18.26 2.83 16.76
N HIS A 394 -18.91 3.25 17.84
CA HIS A 394 -18.55 2.84 19.21
C HIS A 394 -17.07 3.09 19.57
N GLY A 395 -16.44 4.13 19.01
CA GLY A 395 -15.02 4.45 19.22
C GLY A 395 -14.04 3.60 18.40
N TRP A 396 -14.54 2.79 17.45
CA TRP A 396 -13.75 1.97 16.53
C TRP A 396 -13.89 2.43 15.10
N PHE A 397 -12.81 2.31 14.34
CA PHE A 397 -12.86 2.42 12.88
C PHE A 397 -13.19 1.04 12.29
N ARG A 398 -14.17 1.02 11.41
CA ARG A 398 -14.67 -0.16 10.69
C ARG A 398 -13.92 -0.34 9.39
N THR A 399 -13.25 -1.50 9.24
CA THR A 399 -12.39 -1.74 8.05
C THR A 399 -13.18 -2.14 6.80
N GLY A 400 -14.40 -2.64 6.98
CA GLY A 400 -15.18 -3.28 5.92
C GLY A 400 -14.71 -4.69 5.56
N ASP A 401 -13.70 -5.20 6.25
CA ASP A 401 -13.19 -6.56 6.09
C ASP A 401 -13.79 -7.47 7.18
N GLN A 402 -14.21 -8.67 6.79
CA GLN A 402 -14.73 -9.69 7.70
C GLN A 402 -13.61 -10.61 8.16
N GLY A 403 -13.66 -11.05 9.41
CA GLY A 403 -12.65 -11.96 9.94
C GLY A 403 -13.03 -12.60 11.26
N VAL A 404 -12.09 -13.38 11.76
CA VAL A 404 -12.10 -14.02 13.07
C VAL A 404 -10.77 -13.76 13.77
N MET A 405 -10.78 -13.81 15.10
CA MET A 405 -9.58 -13.77 15.95
C MET A 405 -9.53 -15.06 16.74
N ASP A 406 -8.51 -15.89 16.52
CA ASP A 406 -8.36 -17.14 17.28
C ASP A 406 -8.01 -16.89 18.75
N GLU A 407 -7.97 -17.95 19.55
CA GLU A 407 -7.70 -17.86 20.99
C GLU A 407 -6.33 -17.24 21.32
N ASP A 408 -5.33 -17.43 20.45
CA ASP A 408 -4.01 -16.85 20.59
C ASP A 408 -3.94 -15.39 20.12
N GLY A 409 -5.03 -14.86 19.50
CA GLY A 409 -5.13 -13.49 19.02
C GLY A 409 -4.72 -13.30 17.56
N TYR A 410 -4.46 -14.38 16.81
CA TYR A 410 -4.19 -14.29 15.36
C TYR A 410 -5.47 -14.01 14.59
N ILE A 411 -5.37 -13.11 13.63
CA ILE A 411 -6.51 -12.64 12.85
C ILE A 411 -6.46 -13.30 11.47
N SER A 412 -7.59 -13.90 11.09
CA SER A 412 -7.83 -14.41 9.75
C SER A 412 -8.90 -13.57 9.07
N ILE A 413 -8.59 -13.03 7.89
CA ILE A 413 -9.56 -12.31 7.05
C ILE A 413 -10.36 -13.37 6.28
N THR A 414 -11.67 -13.42 6.49
CA THR A 414 -12.56 -14.36 5.83
C THR A 414 -13.21 -13.79 4.57
N GLY A 415 -13.23 -12.46 4.42
CA GLY A 415 -13.77 -11.81 3.23
C GLY A 415 -13.81 -10.29 3.37
N ARG A 416 -14.33 -9.63 2.34
CA ARG A 416 -14.67 -8.21 2.38
C ARG A 416 -16.19 -8.08 2.36
N LEU A 417 -16.79 -7.38 3.32
CA LEU A 417 -18.25 -7.31 3.49
C LEU A 417 -18.99 -6.92 2.21
N LYS A 418 -18.40 -6.01 1.41
CA LYS A 418 -18.97 -5.57 0.13
C LYS A 418 -18.70 -6.52 -1.04
N GLU A 419 -17.85 -7.53 -0.88
CA GLU A 419 -17.53 -8.53 -1.90
C GLU A 419 -18.18 -9.87 -1.63
N ILE A 420 -18.79 -10.04 -0.44
CA ILE A 420 -19.52 -11.26 -0.10
C ILE A 420 -20.66 -11.47 -1.09
N ILE A 421 -20.64 -12.60 -1.76
CA ILE A 421 -21.66 -12.99 -2.73
C ILE A 421 -22.89 -13.47 -1.96
N ASN A 422 -24.04 -12.87 -2.25
CA ASN A 422 -25.31 -13.23 -1.61
C ASN A 422 -26.14 -14.13 -2.54
N ARG A 423 -25.88 -15.42 -2.48
CA ARG A 423 -26.51 -16.42 -3.34
C ARG A 423 -27.75 -16.98 -2.68
N GLY A 424 -28.90 -16.40 -2.98
CA GLY A 424 -30.19 -16.91 -2.46
C GLY A 424 -30.31 -16.92 -0.93
N GLY A 425 -29.60 -16.00 -0.26
CA GLY A 425 -29.51 -15.94 1.21
C GLY A 425 -28.22 -16.53 1.78
N GLU A 426 -27.57 -17.44 1.07
CA GLU A 426 -26.26 -17.98 1.45
C GLU A 426 -25.15 -16.94 1.21
N LYS A 427 -24.29 -16.76 2.21
CA LYS A 427 -23.15 -15.83 2.14
C LYS A 427 -21.89 -16.58 1.72
N VAL A 428 -21.39 -16.28 0.52
CA VAL A 428 -20.19 -16.91 -0.02
C VAL A 428 -19.04 -15.89 -0.01
N SER A 429 -17.95 -16.22 0.67
CA SER A 429 -16.71 -15.47 0.55
C SER A 429 -16.01 -15.84 -0.77
N PRO A 430 -15.82 -14.89 -1.69
CA PRO A 430 -15.06 -15.16 -2.92
C PRO A 430 -13.63 -15.60 -2.64
N ARG A 431 -13.05 -15.12 -1.55
CA ARG A 431 -11.70 -15.46 -1.13
C ARG A 431 -11.54 -16.93 -0.78
N GLU A 432 -12.50 -17.51 -0.06
CA GLU A 432 -12.48 -18.94 0.27
C GLU A 432 -12.44 -19.80 -1.01
N VAL A 433 -13.22 -19.40 -2.02
CA VAL A 433 -13.26 -20.12 -3.29
C VAL A 433 -11.96 -19.91 -4.09
N ASP A 434 -11.36 -18.71 -4.04
CA ASP A 434 -10.05 -18.46 -4.63
C ASP A 434 -8.97 -19.37 -4.03
N GLU A 435 -8.91 -19.46 -2.71
CA GLU A 435 -7.94 -20.28 -2.00
C GLU A 435 -8.05 -21.75 -2.41
N ILE A 436 -9.27 -22.28 -2.49
CA ILE A 436 -9.51 -23.65 -2.96
C ILE A 436 -9.03 -23.84 -4.40
N LEU A 437 -9.37 -22.92 -5.31
CA LEU A 437 -8.97 -23.03 -6.72
C LEU A 437 -7.46 -22.85 -6.91
N MET A 438 -6.79 -22.03 -6.10
CA MET A 438 -5.34 -21.86 -6.13
C MET A 438 -4.57 -23.12 -5.73
N ASP A 439 -5.17 -24.03 -4.96
CA ASP A 439 -4.58 -25.32 -4.62
C ASP A 439 -4.54 -26.31 -5.80
N HIS A 440 -5.24 -26.00 -6.89
CA HIS A 440 -5.20 -26.84 -8.08
C HIS A 440 -3.89 -26.63 -8.87
N ALA A 441 -3.19 -27.73 -9.18
CA ALA A 441 -1.85 -27.69 -9.80
C ALA A 441 -1.77 -26.88 -11.12
N ALA A 442 -2.87 -26.86 -11.90
CA ALA A 442 -2.93 -26.13 -13.16
C ALA A 442 -3.23 -24.63 -13.02
N VAL A 443 -3.62 -24.13 -11.83
CA VAL A 443 -4.04 -22.74 -11.64
C VAL A 443 -2.87 -21.88 -11.25
N ALA A 444 -2.64 -20.79 -12.01
CA ALA A 444 -1.63 -19.77 -11.70
C ALA A 444 -2.24 -18.58 -10.96
N GLN A 445 -3.44 -18.12 -11.38
CA GLN A 445 -4.16 -17.02 -10.75
C GLN A 445 -5.66 -17.29 -10.83
N VAL A 446 -6.40 -16.77 -9.83
CA VAL A 446 -7.87 -16.85 -9.81
C VAL A 446 -8.46 -15.61 -9.14
N VAL A 447 -9.65 -15.22 -9.58
CA VAL A 447 -10.51 -14.25 -8.91
C VAL A 447 -11.94 -14.72 -9.02
N CYS A 448 -12.53 -15.08 -7.90
CA CYS A 448 -13.96 -15.37 -7.78
C CYS A 448 -14.74 -14.08 -7.53
N PHE A 449 -15.95 -14.00 -8.05
CA PHE A 449 -16.81 -12.81 -7.93
C PHE A 449 -18.27 -13.19 -8.07
N GLY A 450 -19.17 -12.32 -7.60
CA GLY A 450 -20.60 -12.45 -7.84
C GLY A 450 -20.97 -12.01 -9.25
N MET A 451 -21.72 -12.81 -9.96
CA MET A 451 -22.42 -12.41 -11.18
C MET A 451 -23.93 -12.32 -10.91
N PRO A 452 -24.66 -11.40 -11.53
CA PRO A 452 -26.11 -11.28 -11.35
C PRO A 452 -26.84 -12.58 -11.71
N HIS A 453 -27.83 -12.94 -10.89
CA HIS A 453 -28.67 -14.11 -11.14
C HIS A 453 -30.16 -13.79 -10.86
N PRO A 454 -31.08 -14.04 -11.81
CA PRO A 454 -32.47 -13.54 -11.74
C PRO A 454 -33.29 -14.08 -10.57
N LYS A 455 -32.95 -15.28 -10.03
CA LYS A 455 -33.68 -15.91 -8.90
C LYS A 455 -32.90 -15.85 -7.57
N LEU A 456 -31.57 -15.81 -7.61
CA LEU A 456 -30.74 -15.93 -6.41
C LEU A 456 -30.12 -14.57 -6.00
N GLY A 457 -30.34 -13.52 -6.77
CA GLY A 457 -29.65 -12.24 -6.65
C GLY A 457 -28.26 -12.31 -7.26
N GLU A 458 -27.39 -13.15 -6.71
CA GLU A 458 -26.05 -13.40 -7.24
C GLU A 458 -25.75 -14.89 -7.38
N GLU A 459 -24.78 -15.21 -8.22
CA GLU A 459 -24.22 -16.54 -8.41
C GLU A 459 -22.69 -16.45 -8.43
N VAL A 460 -22.01 -17.51 -8.02
CA VAL A 460 -20.55 -17.56 -7.97
C VAL A 460 -19.97 -17.78 -9.36
N ALA A 461 -19.05 -16.90 -9.76
CA ALA A 461 -18.24 -17.03 -10.97
C ALA A 461 -16.75 -16.89 -10.64
N ALA A 462 -15.89 -17.36 -11.52
CA ALA A 462 -14.44 -17.23 -11.39
C ALA A 462 -13.76 -16.91 -12.72
N CYS A 463 -12.70 -16.08 -12.67
CA CYS A 463 -11.70 -15.98 -13.72
C CYS A 463 -10.45 -16.73 -13.31
N VAL A 464 -9.88 -17.52 -14.22
CA VAL A 464 -8.72 -18.37 -13.97
C VAL A 464 -7.66 -18.15 -15.04
N VAL A 465 -6.41 -17.98 -14.62
CA VAL A 465 -5.22 -18.05 -15.47
C VAL A 465 -4.52 -19.37 -15.18
N LEU A 466 -4.24 -20.15 -16.20
CA LEU A 466 -3.53 -21.41 -16.07
C LEU A 466 -2.02 -21.21 -16.03
N ARG A 467 -1.32 -22.14 -15.39
CA ARG A 467 0.14 -22.24 -15.48
C ARG A 467 0.54 -22.60 -16.89
N GLU A 468 1.71 -22.14 -17.33
CA GLU A 468 2.25 -22.43 -18.66
C GLU A 468 2.31 -23.94 -18.91
N GLY A 469 1.81 -24.37 -20.07
CA GLY A 469 1.76 -25.78 -20.46
C GLY A 469 0.71 -26.63 -19.75
N GLN A 470 -0.09 -26.07 -18.84
CA GLN A 470 -1.16 -26.80 -18.17
C GLN A 470 -2.51 -26.61 -18.87
N SER A 471 -3.37 -27.60 -18.76
CA SER A 471 -4.75 -27.56 -19.23
C SER A 471 -5.67 -28.17 -18.18
N VAL A 472 -6.86 -27.61 -18.03
CA VAL A 472 -7.93 -28.11 -17.16
C VAL A 472 -9.25 -27.55 -17.68
N THR A 473 -10.32 -28.28 -17.55
CA THR A 473 -11.66 -27.85 -17.95
C THR A 473 -12.41 -27.16 -16.81
N GLU A 474 -13.42 -26.38 -17.16
CA GLU A 474 -14.34 -25.77 -16.20
C GLU A 474 -14.96 -26.82 -15.26
N ARG A 475 -15.41 -27.96 -15.81
CA ARG A 475 -16.01 -29.06 -15.04
C ARG A 475 -15.05 -29.70 -14.05
N GLU A 476 -13.79 -29.85 -14.40
CA GLU A 476 -12.77 -30.40 -13.51
C GLU A 476 -12.48 -29.46 -12.33
N LEU A 477 -12.40 -28.15 -12.58
CA LEU A 477 -12.24 -27.15 -11.50
C LEU A 477 -13.50 -27.08 -10.63
N GLN A 478 -14.70 -27.13 -11.20
CA GLN A 478 -15.96 -27.21 -10.44
C GLN A 478 -15.99 -28.45 -9.55
N ALA A 479 -15.63 -29.62 -10.09
CA ALA A 479 -15.54 -30.85 -9.31
C ALA A 479 -14.44 -30.78 -8.23
N PHE A 480 -13.36 -30.07 -8.49
CA PHE A 480 -12.31 -29.86 -7.51
C PHE A 480 -12.79 -29.03 -6.32
N VAL A 481 -13.55 -27.95 -6.56
CA VAL A 481 -14.16 -27.14 -5.50
C VAL A 481 -15.26 -27.94 -4.76
N ALA A 482 -16.12 -28.66 -5.47
CA ALA A 482 -17.22 -29.43 -4.88
C ALA A 482 -16.76 -30.51 -3.88
N ARG A 483 -15.53 -31.00 -4.03
CA ARG A 483 -14.93 -31.94 -3.06
C ARG A 483 -14.41 -31.28 -1.77
N ARG A 484 -14.33 -29.95 -1.73
CA ARG A 484 -13.68 -29.16 -0.66
C ARG A 484 -14.59 -28.14 -0.02
N ALA A 485 -15.68 -27.79 -0.68
CA ALA A 485 -16.63 -26.78 -0.20
C ALA A 485 -18.07 -27.22 -0.50
N ALA A 486 -19.03 -26.56 0.16
CA ALA A 486 -20.44 -26.79 -0.06
C ALA A 486 -20.86 -26.41 -1.50
N ASP A 487 -21.88 -27.11 -2.04
CA ASP A 487 -22.33 -26.98 -3.43
C ASP A 487 -22.68 -25.53 -3.85
N TYR A 488 -23.20 -24.73 -2.93
CA TYR A 488 -23.54 -23.33 -3.20
C TYR A 488 -22.33 -22.43 -3.37
N LYS A 489 -21.14 -22.87 -2.97
CA LYS A 489 -19.86 -22.16 -3.16
C LYS A 489 -19.17 -22.52 -4.47
N VAL A 490 -19.61 -23.57 -5.16
CA VAL A 490 -19.01 -24.02 -6.42
C VAL A 490 -19.30 -23.00 -7.52
N PRO A 491 -18.27 -22.42 -8.19
CA PRO A 491 -18.49 -21.49 -9.29
C PRO A 491 -19.29 -22.12 -10.41
N LYS A 492 -20.41 -21.51 -10.78
CA LYS A 492 -21.24 -21.98 -11.90
C LYS A 492 -20.68 -21.58 -13.26
N LYS A 493 -19.80 -20.56 -13.27
CA LYS A 493 -19.10 -20.12 -14.46
C LYS A 493 -17.62 -19.92 -14.15
N ILE A 494 -16.74 -20.53 -14.96
CA ILE A 494 -15.29 -20.32 -14.88
C ILE A 494 -14.82 -19.86 -16.26
N LEU A 495 -14.22 -18.68 -16.29
CA LEU A 495 -13.64 -18.06 -17.48
C LEU A 495 -12.12 -18.24 -17.46
N PHE A 496 -11.57 -18.86 -18.51
CA PHE A 496 -10.11 -18.94 -18.70
C PHE A 496 -9.60 -17.70 -19.42
N MET A 497 -8.58 -17.07 -18.88
CA MET A 497 -8.02 -15.82 -19.38
C MET A 497 -6.49 -15.92 -19.45
N ALA A 498 -5.89 -15.15 -20.34
CA ALA A 498 -4.42 -14.98 -20.38
C ALA A 498 -3.93 -14.12 -19.20
N GLU A 499 -4.74 -13.13 -18.79
CA GLU A 499 -4.47 -12.24 -17.67
C GLU A 499 -5.79 -11.76 -17.04
N ILE A 500 -5.83 -11.70 -15.71
CA ILE A 500 -6.97 -11.13 -14.98
C ILE A 500 -6.80 -9.61 -14.87
N PRO A 501 -7.84 -8.81 -15.14
CA PRO A 501 -7.79 -7.36 -15.02
C PRO A 501 -7.37 -6.91 -13.62
N LYS A 502 -6.39 -6.02 -13.55
CA LYS A 502 -5.87 -5.43 -12.31
C LYS A 502 -6.25 -3.95 -12.22
N GLY A 503 -6.40 -3.45 -11.01
CA GLY A 503 -6.51 -2.03 -10.76
C GLY A 503 -5.16 -1.31 -10.90
N ALA A 504 -5.16 0.02 -10.86
CA ALA A 504 -3.96 0.87 -10.95
C ALA A 504 -2.86 0.51 -9.93
N THR A 505 -3.22 -0.19 -8.88
CA THR A 505 -2.34 -0.62 -7.78
C THR A 505 -1.76 -2.02 -7.97
N GLY A 506 -2.04 -2.68 -9.10
CA GLY A 506 -1.69 -4.07 -9.35
C GLY A 506 -2.57 -5.09 -8.62
N LYS A 507 -3.56 -4.64 -7.83
CA LYS A 507 -4.51 -5.52 -7.14
C LYS A 507 -5.57 -6.04 -8.09
N LEU A 508 -5.95 -7.30 -7.92
CA LEU A 508 -7.10 -7.90 -8.59
C LEU A 508 -8.40 -7.24 -8.08
N GLN A 509 -9.31 -6.91 -8.99
CA GLN A 509 -10.60 -6.27 -8.66
C GLN A 509 -11.73 -7.25 -8.88
N ARG A 510 -12.62 -7.41 -7.87
CA ARG A 510 -13.82 -8.24 -7.96
C ARG A 510 -15.07 -7.42 -8.29
N ILE A 511 -15.20 -6.26 -7.64
CA ILE A 511 -16.37 -5.40 -7.79
C ILE A 511 -16.44 -4.88 -9.22
N GLY A 512 -17.59 -5.05 -9.86
CA GLY A 512 -17.81 -4.67 -11.25
C GLY A 512 -17.14 -5.59 -12.29
N LEU A 513 -16.48 -6.68 -11.86
CA LEU A 513 -15.81 -7.60 -12.79
C LEU A 513 -16.79 -8.32 -13.69
N ALA A 514 -17.97 -8.74 -13.16
CA ALA A 514 -19.02 -9.35 -13.96
C ALA A 514 -19.44 -8.47 -15.15
N ALA A 515 -19.70 -7.18 -14.91
CA ALA A 515 -20.07 -6.24 -15.96
C ALA A 515 -18.95 -6.04 -16.99
N LYS A 516 -17.68 -5.93 -16.54
CA LYS A 516 -16.51 -5.82 -17.43
C LYS A 516 -16.31 -7.03 -18.34
N LEU A 517 -16.78 -8.18 -17.90
CA LEU A 517 -16.67 -9.47 -18.62
C LEU A 517 -17.95 -9.84 -19.39
N GLY A 518 -18.94 -8.94 -19.44
CA GLY A 518 -20.19 -9.18 -20.15
C GLY A 518 -21.10 -10.23 -19.48
N LEU A 519 -20.96 -10.42 -18.17
CA LEU A 519 -21.77 -11.31 -17.34
C LEU A 519 -22.80 -10.54 -16.49
N GLY A 520 -23.04 -9.28 -16.82
CA GLY A 520 -23.96 -8.38 -16.12
C GLY A 520 -25.37 -8.36 -16.67
#